data_61b80dcabf6e3c1b5f807f4b14b55521
#
_entry.id   61b80dcabf6e3c1b5f807f4b14b55521
#
_cell.length_a   1.000
_cell.length_b   1.000
_cell.length_c   1.000
_cell.angle_alpha   90.00
_cell.angle_beta   90.00
_cell.angle_gamma   90.00
#
_symmetry.space_group_name_H-M   'P 1'
#
loop_
_entity.id
_entity.type
_entity.pdbx_description
1 polymer ?
#
loop_
_entity_poly.entity_id
_entity_poly.type
_entity_poly.pdbx_seq_one_letter_code
_entity_poly.pdbx_strand_id
1 'polypeptide(L)'
;MSRKIVRWIATIFILGAILALLQRLLMPKYMDDVLEGGMIEEYYDEKKDHDVIFIGDCELYENISPAVLWEEYGINSYIRGSAEQLIWQSYYLMEETFKYEKPDVVVFNILSLKYNEPQKESYNRMTLDGMKWSMSKVNSILASMTEEENFIEYVFPILRYHSRWNQLIPEDFKYFWKKDDVTFNGYYMRVDALPAENVPEGRPLADYRFGDNAYKYLDMMTELARKNDVELVLVKAPSLYPYWYDQWEQQMEDYAAKNNLKYYNFLEMTEEIGLDFNTDTYDGGLHLNLSGAEKLSRYFGEILARDCGLESRRGEEDLEREWEKKLADYQAEIERQRQVFGLQPE
;
A
#
# COMPACT_ATOMS: atom_id res chain seq x y z
N MET A 1 30.46 -6.04 39.35
CA MET A 1 28.99 -5.85 39.44
C MET A 1 28.41 -6.81 40.45
N SER A 2 27.57 -6.38 41.40
CA SER A 2 27.04 -7.27 42.44
C SER A 2 26.15 -8.35 41.82
N ARG A 3 26.21 -9.61 42.33
CA ARG A 3 25.35 -10.71 41.85
C ARG A 3 23.86 -10.37 41.85
N LYS A 4 23.42 -9.47 42.76
CA LYS A 4 22.04 -8.97 42.79
C LYS A 4 21.71 -8.12 41.56
N ILE A 5 22.60 -7.21 41.16
CA ILE A 5 22.41 -6.35 39.97
C ILE A 5 22.32 -7.21 38.71
N VAL A 6 23.22 -8.21 38.54
CA VAL A 6 23.17 -9.14 37.40
C VAL A 6 21.83 -9.91 37.35
N ARG A 7 21.34 -10.38 38.49
CA ARG A 7 20.03 -11.06 38.54
C ARG A 7 18.88 -10.15 38.14
N TRP A 8 18.85 -8.90 38.63
CA TRP A 8 17.81 -7.93 38.25
C TRP A 8 17.84 -7.62 36.75
N ILE A 9 19.03 -7.38 36.18
CA ILE A 9 19.19 -7.16 34.74
C ILE A 9 18.70 -8.37 33.95
N ALA A 10 19.10 -9.58 34.34
CA ALA A 10 18.63 -10.79 33.67
C ALA A 10 17.11 -10.96 33.77
N THR A 11 16.51 -10.69 34.92
CA THR A 11 15.05 -10.76 35.12
C THR A 11 14.33 -9.74 34.22
N ILE A 12 14.78 -8.51 34.16
CA ILE A 12 14.19 -7.46 33.30
C ILE A 12 14.30 -7.88 31.82
N PHE A 13 15.46 -8.41 31.42
CA PHE A 13 15.65 -8.89 30.04
C PHE A 13 14.72 -10.04 29.69
N ILE A 14 14.56 -11.03 30.59
CA ILE A 14 13.65 -12.17 30.38
C ILE A 14 12.20 -11.69 30.29
N LEU A 15 11.76 -10.80 31.20
CA LEU A 15 10.41 -10.23 31.16
C LEU A 15 10.18 -9.44 29.87
N GLY A 16 11.17 -8.65 29.45
CA GLY A 16 11.11 -7.92 28.16
C GLY A 16 11.00 -8.84 26.95
N ALA A 17 11.77 -9.93 26.95
CA ALA A 17 11.70 -10.94 25.88
C ALA A 17 10.33 -11.65 25.86
N ILE A 18 9.81 -12.05 27.03
CA ILE A 18 8.47 -12.65 27.13
C ILE A 18 7.40 -11.67 26.63
N LEU A 19 7.47 -10.40 27.02
CA LEU A 19 6.53 -9.37 26.56
C LEU A 19 6.59 -9.21 25.03
N ALA A 20 7.79 -9.15 24.47
CA ALA A 20 7.99 -9.04 23.01
C ALA A 20 7.41 -10.25 22.26
N LEU A 21 7.63 -11.47 22.79
CA LEU A 21 7.05 -12.70 22.21
C LEU A 21 5.52 -12.69 22.28
N LEU A 22 4.95 -12.30 23.42
CA LEU A 22 3.50 -12.22 23.60
C LEU A 22 2.88 -11.16 22.69
N GLN A 23 3.50 -10.00 22.56
CA GLN A 23 3.05 -8.96 21.63
C GLN A 23 3.06 -9.47 20.19
N ARG A 24 4.16 -10.10 19.76
CA ARG A 24 4.26 -10.69 18.42
C ARG A 24 3.21 -11.78 18.18
N LEU A 25 2.90 -12.59 19.18
CA LEU A 25 1.87 -13.64 19.09
C LEU A 25 0.47 -13.05 18.97
N LEU A 26 0.15 -12.04 19.80
CA LEU A 26 -1.20 -11.50 19.93
C LEU A 26 -1.53 -10.42 18.87
N MET A 27 -0.54 -9.79 18.23
CA MET A 27 -0.81 -8.87 17.14
C MET A 27 -1.47 -9.60 15.97
N PRO A 28 -2.55 -9.04 15.39
CA PRO A 28 -3.11 -9.56 14.15
C PRO A 28 -2.06 -9.51 13.03
N LYS A 29 -1.91 -10.61 12.29
CA LYS A 29 -1.13 -10.66 11.04
C LYS A 29 -2.04 -10.39 9.85
N TYR A 30 -3.30 -10.78 10.03
CA TYR A 30 -4.38 -10.60 9.10
C TYR A 30 -5.58 -10.04 9.87
N MET A 31 -6.33 -9.14 9.28
CA MET A 31 -7.52 -8.56 9.88
C MET A 31 -8.75 -9.15 9.19
N ASP A 32 -9.41 -10.10 9.86
CA ASP A 32 -10.55 -10.87 9.33
C ASP A 32 -10.24 -11.44 7.94
N ASP A 33 -11.00 -11.06 6.91
CA ASP A 33 -10.78 -11.45 5.52
C ASP A 33 -9.79 -10.51 4.78
N VAL A 34 -9.21 -9.55 5.50
CA VAL A 34 -8.32 -8.52 4.96
C VAL A 34 -6.89 -8.81 5.39
N LEU A 35 -6.02 -9.04 4.43
CA LEU A 35 -4.63 -9.49 4.65
C LEU A 35 -3.63 -8.34 4.80
N GLU A 36 -4.07 -7.09 4.71
CA GLU A 36 -3.23 -5.90 4.68
C GLU A 36 -2.41 -5.67 5.95
N GLY A 37 -2.76 -6.32 7.05
CA GLY A 37 -1.99 -6.22 8.28
C GLY A 37 -0.51 -6.64 8.17
N GLY A 38 -0.16 -7.45 7.16
CA GLY A 38 1.21 -7.86 6.84
C GLY A 38 1.88 -7.05 5.73
N MET A 39 1.13 -6.39 4.85
CA MET A 39 1.63 -5.81 3.60
C MET A 39 2.71 -4.74 3.80
N ILE A 40 2.52 -3.84 4.75
CA ILE A 40 3.51 -2.78 5.02
C ILE A 40 4.83 -3.36 5.55
N GLU A 41 4.78 -4.47 6.30
CA GLU A 41 5.97 -5.12 6.84
C GLU A 41 6.77 -5.84 5.75
N GLU A 42 6.11 -6.40 4.72
CA GLU A 42 6.76 -7.13 3.62
C GLU A 42 7.81 -6.27 2.88
N TYR A 43 7.56 -4.98 2.72
CA TYR A 43 8.53 -4.06 2.12
C TYR A 43 9.93 -4.16 2.74
N TYR A 44 10.05 -4.43 4.03
CA TYR A 44 11.36 -4.43 4.70
C TYR A 44 12.20 -5.69 4.41
N ASP A 45 11.56 -6.72 3.90
CA ASP A 45 12.22 -7.97 3.51
C ASP A 45 12.71 -7.91 2.06
N GLU A 46 12.23 -6.92 1.27
CA GLU A 46 12.64 -6.67 -0.09
C GLU A 46 14.03 -6.00 -0.17
N LYS A 47 14.71 -6.21 -1.30
CA LYS A 47 15.91 -5.46 -1.67
C LYS A 47 15.52 -4.01 -1.99
N LYS A 48 16.26 -3.05 -1.46
CA LYS A 48 15.99 -1.63 -1.62
C LYS A 48 16.68 -1.08 -2.86
N ASP A 49 16.06 -1.28 -4.01
CA ASP A 49 16.62 -0.94 -5.33
C ASP A 49 15.49 -0.79 -6.37
N HIS A 50 14.42 -0.07 -5.99
CA HIS A 50 13.27 0.11 -6.87
C HIS A 50 13.37 1.40 -7.67
N ASP A 51 12.99 1.34 -8.94
CA ASP A 51 12.86 2.50 -9.83
C ASP A 51 11.62 3.31 -9.47
N VAL A 52 10.52 2.59 -9.12
CA VAL A 52 9.22 3.19 -8.79
C VAL A 52 8.72 2.67 -7.45
N ILE A 53 8.33 3.60 -6.58
CA ILE A 53 7.55 3.28 -5.38
C ILE A 53 6.15 3.86 -5.53
N PHE A 54 5.15 2.99 -5.47
CA PHE A 54 3.74 3.36 -5.39
C PHE A 54 3.33 3.54 -3.95
N ILE A 55 2.60 4.61 -3.62
CA ILE A 55 2.14 4.88 -2.26
C ILE A 55 0.67 5.30 -2.30
N GLY A 56 -0.17 4.61 -1.53
CA GLY A 56 -1.60 4.92 -1.48
C GLY A 56 -2.42 3.83 -0.82
N ASP A 57 -3.71 3.89 -1.04
CA ASP A 57 -4.69 2.95 -0.52
C ASP A 57 -4.92 1.73 -1.43
N CYS A 58 -6.02 1.03 -1.21
CA CYS A 58 -6.39 -0.16 -1.98
C CYS A 58 -6.53 0.10 -3.48
N GLU A 59 -6.86 1.30 -3.90
CA GLU A 59 -6.87 1.65 -5.32
C GLU A 59 -5.49 1.55 -6.01
N LEU A 60 -4.38 1.44 -5.28
CA LEU A 60 -3.07 1.15 -5.87
C LEU A 60 -2.68 -0.32 -5.75
N TYR A 61 -2.72 -0.85 -4.54
CA TYR A 61 -2.21 -2.21 -4.33
C TYR A 61 -3.08 -3.31 -4.92
N GLU A 62 -4.31 -3.00 -5.36
CA GLU A 62 -5.17 -3.95 -6.08
C GLU A 62 -5.23 -3.67 -7.59
N ASN A 63 -4.82 -2.48 -8.03
CA ASN A 63 -5.01 -2.07 -9.42
C ASN A 63 -3.72 -2.01 -10.24
N ILE A 64 -2.54 -2.10 -9.61
CA ILE A 64 -1.23 -2.05 -10.29
C ILE A 64 -0.45 -3.33 -10.01
N SER A 65 0.04 -3.98 -11.06
CA SER A 65 0.89 -5.17 -10.97
C SER A 65 2.37 -4.85 -11.25
N PRO A 66 3.24 -4.86 -10.23
CA PRO A 66 4.68 -4.75 -10.44
C PRO A 66 5.26 -5.85 -11.33
N ALA A 67 4.65 -7.04 -11.33
CA ALA A 67 5.06 -8.14 -12.19
C ALA A 67 4.92 -7.78 -13.66
N VAL A 68 3.82 -7.14 -14.05
CA VAL A 68 3.61 -6.67 -15.45
C VAL A 68 4.55 -5.54 -15.80
N LEU A 69 4.81 -4.59 -14.88
CA LEU A 69 5.77 -3.50 -15.12
C LEU A 69 7.17 -4.03 -15.36
N TRP A 70 7.58 -5.07 -14.64
CA TRP A 70 8.85 -5.75 -14.90
C TRP A 70 8.82 -6.53 -16.22
N GLU A 71 7.80 -7.37 -16.42
CA GLU A 71 7.73 -8.26 -17.58
C GLU A 71 7.67 -7.51 -18.92
N GLU A 72 6.94 -6.40 -18.99
CA GLU A 72 6.77 -5.64 -20.21
C GLU A 72 7.86 -4.55 -20.41
N TYR A 73 8.26 -3.87 -19.34
CA TYR A 73 9.11 -2.69 -19.41
C TYR A 73 10.47 -2.84 -18.70
N GLY A 74 10.67 -3.86 -17.88
CA GLY A 74 11.87 -4.02 -17.05
C GLY A 74 11.95 -2.96 -15.95
N ILE A 75 10.80 -2.45 -15.49
CA ILE A 75 10.71 -1.47 -14.39
C ILE A 75 10.59 -2.23 -13.06
N ASN A 76 11.56 -2.05 -12.18
CA ASN A 76 11.55 -2.63 -10.84
C ASN A 76 10.75 -1.74 -9.89
N SER A 77 9.61 -2.23 -9.40
CA SER A 77 8.68 -1.43 -8.60
C SER A 77 8.14 -2.14 -7.38
N TYR A 78 7.68 -1.36 -6.41
CA TYR A 78 7.03 -1.86 -5.19
C TYR A 78 5.87 -0.96 -4.77
N ILE A 79 4.83 -1.53 -4.17
CA ILE A 79 3.66 -0.80 -3.68
C ILE A 79 3.67 -0.79 -2.14
N ARG A 80 3.70 0.37 -1.54
CA ARG A 80 3.55 0.59 -0.11
C ARG A 80 2.15 1.11 0.20
N GLY A 81 1.20 0.19 0.27
CA GLY A 81 -0.21 0.48 0.42
C GLY A 81 -0.87 -0.28 1.57
N SER A 82 -1.97 0.26 2.07
CA SER A 82 -2.88 -0.40 3.01
C SER A 82 -4.31 0.13 2.83
N ALA A 83 -5.31 -0.64 3.30
CA ALA A 83 -6.70 -0.23 3.16
C ALA A 83 -6.98 1.13 3.82
N GLU A 84 -7.72 1.99 3.13
CA GLU A 84 -8.05 3.37 3.55
C GLU A 84 -6.83 4.18 4.03
N GLN A 85 -5.65 3.96 3.43
CA GLN A 85 -4.42 4.66 3.79
C GLN A 85 -4.57 6.17 3.62
N LEU A 86 -4.37 6.90 4.73
CA LEU A 86 -4.54 8.35 4.76
C LEU A 86 -3.31 9.08 4.18
N ILE A 87 -3.48 10.29 3.65
CA ILE A 87 -2.39 11.03 3.01
C ILE A 87 -1.19 11.28 3.95
N TRP A 88 -1.42 11.53 5.24
CA TRP A 88 -0.31 11.69 6.20
C TRP A 88 0.42 10.38 6.46
N GLN A 89 -0.26 9.24 6.42
CA GLN A 89 0.39 7.93 6.46
C GLN A 89 1.24 7.71 5.21
N SER A 90 0.70 8.04 4.04
CA SER A 90 1.42 8.01 2.76
C SER A 90 2.66 8.91 2.78
N TYR A 91 2.56 10.13 3.30
CA TYR A 91 3.70 11.02 3.48
C TYR A 91 4.80 10.40 4.36
N TYR A 92 4.44 9.83 5.51
CA TYR A 92 5.44 9.24 6.41
C TYR A 92 6.01 7.93 5.89
N LEU A 93 5.28 7.17 5.09
CA LEU A 93 5.81 6.02 4.34
C LEU A 93 6.81 6.48 3.26
N MET A 94 6.51 7.56 2.53
CA MET A 94 7.43 8.15 1.57
C MET A 94 8.71 8.68 2.25
N GLU A 95 8.54 9.42 3.38
CA GLU A 95 9.67 9.89 4.18
C GLU A 95 10.54 8.74 4.70
N GLU A 96 9.93 7.64 5.08
CA GLU A 96 10.64 6.44 5.53
C GLU A 96 11.32 5.73 4.36
N THR A 97 10.66 5.59 3.19
CA THR A 97 11.26 5.01 1.98
C THR A 97 12.59 5.68 1.66
N PHE A 98 12.64 7.00 1.67
CA PHE A 98 13.86 7.77 1.35
C PHE A 98 15.00 7.61 2.37
N LYS A 99 14.78 6.90 3.47
CA LYS A 99 15.86 6.49 4.40
C LYS A 99 16.47 5.15 4.00
N TYR A 100 15.78 4.35 3.21
CA TYR A 100 16.21 3.03 2.77
C TYR A 100 16.68 3.01 1.32
N GLU A 101 15.99 3.75 0.46
CA GLU A 101 16.28 3.83 -0.97
C GLU A 101 15.84 5.17 -1.56
N LYS A 102 16.31 5.47 -2.75
CA LYS A 102 15.94 6.64 -3.53
C LYS A 102 15.41 6.17 -4.89
N PRO A 103 14.09 5.95 -5.06
CA PRO A 103 13.51 5.63 -6.36
C PRO A 103 13.64 6.84 -7.32
N ASP A 104 13.54 6.60 -8.61
CA ASP A 104 13.45 7.67 -9.61
C ASP A 104 12.07 8.33 -9.57
N VAL A 105 11.02 7.52 -9.32
CA VAL A 105 9.62 7.98 -9.31
C VAL A 105 8.90 7.49 -8.06
N VAL A 106 8.11 8.39 -7.45
CA VAL A 106 7.07 8.04 -6.50
C VAL A 106 5.71 8.32 -7.14
N VAL A 107 4.84 7.31 -7.18
CA VAL A 107 3.45 7.44 -7.64
C VAL A 107 2.53 7.49 -6.44
N PHE A 108 1.70 8.52 -6.33
CA PHE A 108 0.75 8.69 -5.23
C PHE A 108 -0.70 8.69 -5.74
N ASN A 109 -1.55 7.79 -5.20
CA ASN A 109 -2.99 7.82 -5.45
C ASN A 109 -3.69 8.87 -4.60
N ILE A 110 -4.41 9.78 -5.26
CA ILE A 110 -4.95 10.99 -4.64
C ILE A 110 -6.29 10.79 -3.93
N LEU A 111 -6.91 9.61 -3.96
CA LEU A 111 -8.23 9.38 -3.36
C LEU A 111 -8.28 9.76 -1.88
N SER A 112 -7.18 9.57 -1.15
CA SER A 112 -7.09 9.88 0.28
C SER A 112 -7.19 11.38 0.60
N LEU A 113 -7.10 12.29 -0.38
CA LEU A 113 -7.31 13.73 -0.21
C LEU A 113 -8.73 14.09 0.26
N LYS A 114 -9.71 13.20 0.02
CA LYS A 114 -11.08 13.35 0.54
C LYS A 114 -11.16 13.41 2.07
N TYR A 115 -10.13 12.93 2.77
CA TYR A 115 -10.06 12.93 4.22
C TYR A 115 -9.25 14.10 4.75
N ASN A 116 -9.81 14.83 5.72
CA ASN A 116 -9.14 15.94 6.41
C ASN A 116 -8.81 15.63 7.87
N GLU A 117 -9.34 14.53 8.41
CA GLU A 117 -9.23 14.11 9.80
C GLU A 117 -8.96 12.59 9.90
N PRO A 118 -8.36 12.12 11.02
CA PRO A 118 -8.24 10.71 11.31
C PRO A 118 -9.56 9.96 11.18
N GLN A 119 -9.49 8.70 10.70
CA GLN A 119 -10.70 7.92 10.41
C GLN A 119 -10.90 6.82 11.47
N LYS A 120 -10.51 5.58 11.20
CA LYS A 120 -10.75 4.43 12.06
C LYS A 120 -9.45 3.79 12.53
N GLU A 121 -9.37 3.47 13.83
CA GLU A 121 -8.22 2.77 14.41
C GLU A 121 -7.85 1.50 13.61
N SER A 122 -8.84 0.71 13.18
CA SER A 122 -8.58 -0.54 12.46
C SER A 122 -7.75 -0.32 11.20
N TYR A 123 -8.09 0.68 10.39
CA TYR A 123 -7.32 1.03 9.18
C TYR A 123 -6.00 1.72 9.50
N ASN A 124 -5.98 2.61 10.51
CA ASN A 124 -4.71 3.19 10.99
C ASN A 124 -3.70 2.09 11.34
N ARG A 125 -4.15 1.03 12.01
CA ARG A 125 -3.29 -0.09 12.44
C ARG A 125 -2.76 -0.92 11.27
N MET A 126 -3.50 -1.05 10.17
CA MET A 126 -3.02 -1.75 8.97
C MET A 126 -1.75 -1.11 8.40
N THR A 127 -1.67 0.22 8.41
CA THR A 127 -0.44 0.93 8.02
C THR A 127 0.60 0.91 9.15
N LEU A 128 0.18 1.37 10.35
CA LEU A 128 1.11 1.76 11.41
C LEU A 128 1.74 0.56 12.12
N ASP A 129 0.99 -0.52 12.33
CA ASP A 129 1.54 -1.69 13.03
C ASP A 129 2.64 -2.38 12.20
N GLY A 130 2.54 -2.35 10.86
CA GLY A 130 3.55 -2.88 9.93
C GLY A 130 4.81 -2.01 9.80
N MET A 131 4.78 -0.73 10.16
CA MET A 131 5.96 0.14 10.07
C MET A 131 7.03 -0.22 11.10
N LYS A 132 8.32 -0.18 10.72
CA LYS A 132 9.44 -0.26 11.68
C LYS A 132 9.49 1.00 12.55
N TRP A 133 9.89 0.83 13.83
CA TRP A 133 10.00 1.94 14.77
C TRP A 133 11.02 2.98 14.27
N SER A 134 10.53 4.19 14.04
CA SER A 134 11.27 5.34 13.54
C SER A 134 10.53 6.63 13.92
N MET A 135 11.15 7.80 13.70
CA MET A 135 10.44 9.07 13.87
C MET A 135 9.29 9.22 12.88
N SER A 136 9.41 8.66 11.66
CA SER A 136 8.31 8.64 10.70
C SER A 136 7.11 7.87 11.23
N LYS A 137 7.32 6.68 11.81
CA LYS A 137 6.25 5.92 12.48
C LYS A 137 5.63 6.70 13.64
N VAL A 138 6.45 7.29 14.53
CA VAL A 138 5.94 8.07 15.67
C VAL A 138 5.07 9.23 15.21
N ASN A 139 5.54 9.99 14.22
CA ASN A 139 4.79 11.12 13.69
C ASN A 139 3.52 10.67 12.93
N SER A 140 3.59 9.55 12.22
CA SER A 140 2.44 8.95 11.54
C SER A 140 1.36 8.52 12.53
N ILE A 141 1.75 7.88 13.66
CA ILE A 141 0.82 7.53 14.74
C ILE A 141 0.14 8.80 15.28
N LEU A 142 0.93 9.83 15.63
CA LEU A 142 0.40 11.07 16.20
C LEU A 142 -0.54 11.82 15.24
N ALA A 143 -0.31 11.71 13.91
CA ALA A 143 -1.18 12.31 12.91
C ALA A 143 -2.45 11.50 12.63
N SER A 144 -2.43 10.20 12.93
CA SER A 144 -3.50 9.26 12.58
C SER A 144 -4.45 8.95 13.72
N MET A 145 -3.99 9.07 14.99
CA MET A 145 -4.80 8.71 16.16
C MET A 145 -6.08 9.53 16.23
N THR A 146 -7.19 8.84 16.45
CA THR A 146 -8.46 9.44 16.86
C THR A 146 -8.42 9.80 18.36
N GLU A 147 -9.45 10.50 18.84
CA GLU A 147 -9.57 10.84 20.28
C GLU A 147 -9.71 9.61 21.19
N GLU A 148 -10.14 8.47 20.64
CA GLU A 148 -10.35 7.22 21.38
C GLU A 148 -9.08 6.37 21.50
N GLU A 149 -8.04 6.68 20.72
CA GLU A 149 -6.80 5.91 20.65
C GLU A 149 -5.75 6.46 21.63
N ASN A 150 -4.88 5.56 22.11
CA ASN A 150 -3.78 5.91 23.00
C ASN A 150 -2.43 5.54 22.40
N PHE A 151 -1.51 6.47 22.32
CA PHE A 151 -0.16 6.24 21.81
C PHE A 151 0.54 5.05 22.47
N ILE A 152 0.31 4.82 23.77
CA ILE A 152 0.91 3.71 24.51
C ILE A 152 0.50 2.33 23.97
N GLU A 153 -0.66 2.21 23.34
CA GLU A 153 -1.15 0.96 22.74
C GLU A 153 -0.45 0.64 21.42
N TYR A 154 0.13 1.64 20.77
CA TYR A 154 1.03 1.44 19.62
C TYR A 154 2.42 0.98 20.08
N VAL A 155 2.89 1.48 21.24
CA VAL A 155 4.19 1.05 21.83
C VAL A 155 4.08 -0.36 22.41
N PHE A 156 2.96 -0.65 23.05
CA PHE A 156 2.66 -1.94 23.66
C PHE A 156 1.35 -2.51 23.09
N PRO A 157 1.40 -3.10 21.87
CA PRO A 157 0.21 -3.64 21.19
C PRO A 157 -0.57 -4.67 22.03
N ILE A 158 0.08 -5.33 22.99
CA ILE A 158 -0.59 -6.25 23.92
C ILE A 158 -1.71 -5.56 24.72
N LEU A 159 -1.62 -4.26 24.97
CA LEU A 159 -2.69 -3.51 25.67
C LEU A 159 -3.97 -3.47 24.82
N ARG A 160 -3.84 -3.45 23.50
CA ARG A 160 -4.96 -3.45 22.56
C ARG A 160 -5.44 -4.87 22.24
N TYR A 161 -4.50 -5.80 22.00
CA TYR A 161 -4.77 -7.12 21.45
C TYR A 161 -4.76 -8.27 22.49
N HIS A 162 -4.68 -7.97 23.80
CA HIS A 162 -4.62 -9.01 24.83
C HIS A 162 -5.80 -9.98 24.80
N SER A 163 -7.00 -9.53 24.36
CA SER A 163 -8.19 -10.39 24.25
C SER A 163 -8.10 -11.43 23.14
N ARG A 164 -7.18 -11.28 22.16
CA ARG A 164 -6.99 -12.27 21.08
C ARG A 164 -6.45 -13.63 21.53
N TRP A 165 -6.06 -13.79 22.80
CA TRP A 165 -5.54 -15.05 23.29
C TRP A 165 -6.44 -16.26 23.00
N ASN A 166 -7.77 -16.07 22.88
CA ASN A 166 -8.75 -17.11 22.58
C ASN A 166 -9.11 -17.21 21.08
N GLN A 167 -8.48 -16.40 20.25
CA GLN A 167 -8.68 -16.35 18.79
C GLN A 167 -7.40 -16.77 18.04
N LEU A 168 -6.38 -17.26 18.77
CA LEU A 168 -5.13 -17.69 18.17
C LEU A 168 -5.36 -18.93 17.31
N ILE A 169 -4.76 -18.91 16.11
CA ILE A 169 -4.75 -19.99 15.13
C ILE A 169 -3.34 -20.51 14.92
N PRO A 170 -3.14 -21.69 14.32
CA PRO A 170 -1.81 -22.26 14.07
C PRO A 170 -0.86 -21.32 13.33
N GLU A 171 -1.37 -20.48 12.44
CA GLU A 171 -0.64 -19.50 11.64
C GLU A 171 0.02 -18.43 12.53
N ASP A 172 -0.65 -17.99 13.61
CA ASP A 172 -0.06 -17.03 14.58
C ASP A 172 1.25 -17.55 15.18
N PHE A 173 1.34 -18.88 15.40
CA PHE A 173 2.55 -19.52 15.91
C PHE A 173 3.58 -19.74 14.80
N LYS A 174 3.14 -20.15 13.60
CA LYS A 174 4.00 -20.32 12.42
C LYS A 174 4.79 -19.06 12.11
N TYR A 175 4.20 -17.90 12.34
CA TYR A 175 4.76 -16.58 12.10
C TYR A 175 6.08 -16.28 12.87
N PHE A 176 6.41 -17.06 13.91
CA PHE A 176 7.68 -16.92 14.60
C PHE A 176 8.89 -17.41 13.80
N TRP A 177 8.68 -18.33 12.84
CA TRP A 177 9.76 -18.94 12.06
C TRP A 177 9.53 -18.98 10.56
N LYS A 178 8.31 -18.75 10.11
CA LYS A 178 7.96 -18.60 8.70
C LYS A 178 6.83 -17.60 8.56
N LYS A 179 7.09 -16.58 7.78
CA LYS A 179 6.12 -15.60 7.31
C LYS A 179 5.82 -15.95 5.85
N ASP A 180 4.58 -16.09 5.51
CA ASP A 180 4.18 -16.23 4.12
C ASP A 180 3.91 -14.83 3.56
N ASP A 181 4.40 -14.53 2.37
CA ASP A 181 4.11 -13.29 1.69
C ASP A 181 2.64 -13.29 1.26
N VAL A 182 1.98 -12.15 1.40
CA VAL A 182 0.57 -11.97 1.02
C VAL A 182 0.42 -11.19 -0.27
N THR A 183 1.52 -10.57 -0.76
CA THR A 183 1.51 -9.73 -1.94
C THR A 183 2.62 -10.09 -2.92
N PHE A 184 2.52 -9.55 -4.13
CA PHE A 184 3.55 -9.61 -5.17
C PHE A 184 4.14 -8.21 -5.34
N ASN A 185 5.22 -7.91 -4.62
CA ASN A 185 5.80 -6.57 -4.52
C ASN A 185 4.78 -5.51 -4.08
N GLY A 186 3.94 -5.87 -3.10
CA GLY A 186 2.86 -5.00 -2.61
C GLY A 186 1.55 -5.08 -3.39
N TYR A 187 1.46 -5.83 -4.49
CA TYR A 187 0.23 -6.06 -5.25
C TYR A 187 -0.58 -7.21 -4.65
N TYR A 188 -1.85 -6.96 -4.33
CA TYR A 188 -2.81 -7.95 -3.84
C TYR A 188 -3.66 -8.47 -4.99
N MET A 189 -3.40 -9.69 -5.41
CA MET A 189 -4.02 -10.31 -6.59
C MET A 189 -5.41 -10.86 -6.32
N ARG A 190 -6.35 -10.61 -7.23
CA ARG A 190 -7.67 -11.25 -7.30
C ARG A 190 -7.98 -11.65 -8.75
N VAL A 191 -8.33 -12.92 -8.97
CA VAL A 191 -8.63 -13.45 -10.33
C VAL A 191 -10.13 -13.58 -10.61
N ASP A 192 -10.96 -13.54 -9.57
CA ASP A 192 -12.41 -13.61 -9.72
C ASP A 192 -12.97 -12.31 -10.34
N ALA A 193 -14.20 -12.39 -10.84
CA ALA A 193 -14.88 -11.24 -11.43
C ALA A 193 -16.27 -11.09 -10.83
N LEU A 194 -16.63 -9.85 -10.52
CA LEU A 194 -17.99 -9.43 -10.18
C LEU A 194 -18.30 -8.16 -10.97
N PRO A 195 -19.23 -8.21 -11.95
CA PRO A 195 -19.60 -7.06 -12.76
C PRO A 195 -20.04 -5.84 -11.94
N ALA A 196 -19.72 -4.66 -12.41
CA ALA A 196 -20.12 -3.39 -11.80
C ALA A 196 -21.60 -3.09 -12.07
N GLU A 197 -22.46 -3.79 -11.36
CA GLU A 197 -23.90 -3.53 -11.34
C GLU A 197 -24.24 -2.66 -10.13
N ASN A 198 -25.16 -1.72 -10.27
CA ASN A 198 -25.64 -0.85 -9.19
C ASN A 198 -24.54 -0.03 -8.49
N VAL A 199 -23.62 0.52 -9.28
CA VAL A 199 -22.56 1.44 -8.76
C VAL A 199 -23.21 2.60 -8.00
N PRO A 200 -22.77 2.91 -6.78
CA PRO A 200 -23.34 3.99 -5.99
C PRO A 200 -23.20 5.35 -6.69
N GLU A 201 -24.29 6.06 -6.83
CA GLU A 201 -24.29 7.44 -7.36
C GLU A 201 -23.62 8.40 -6.37
N GLY A 202 -22.94 9.41 -6.92
CA GLY A 202 -22.40 10.52 -6.14
C GLY A 202 -23.50 11.32 -5.46
N ARG A 203 -23.34 11.61 -4.17
CA ARG A 203 -24.25 12.49 -3.42
C ARG A 203 -23.67 13.89 -3.38
N PRO A 204 -24.49 14.95 -3.55
CA PRO A 204 -24.00 16.31 -3.41
C PRO A 204 -23.32 16.53 -2.06
N LEU A 205 -22.11 17.13 -2.07
CA LEU A 205 -21.38 17.50 -0.88
C LEU A 205 -21.72 18.93 -0.46
N ALA A 206 -21.64 19.22 0.82
CA ALA A 206 -21.81 20.58 1.33
C ALA A 206 -20.62 21.49 0.94
N ASP A 207 -19.44 20.92 0.82
CA ASP A 207 -18.22 21.56 0.32
C ASP A 207 -17.42 20.51 -0.48
N TYR A 208 -16.96 20.89 -1.67
CA TYR A 208 -16.15 20.04 -2.54
C TYR A 208 -14.65 20.34 -2.41
N ARG A 209 -14.25 21.29 -1.56
CA ARG A 209 -12.84 21.60 -1.36
C ARG A 209 -12.18 20.49 -0.53
N PHE A 210 -11.00 20.08 -0.94
CA PHE A 210 -10.15 19.29 -0.07
C PHE A 210 -9.74 20.10 1.15
N GLY A 211 -9.59 19.41 2.29
CA GLY A 211 -9.27 20.07 3.54
C GLY A 211 -7.83 20.59 3.62
N ASP A 212 -7.60 21.55 4.50
CA ASP A 212 -6.28 22.17 4.68
C ASP A 212 -5.23 21.13 5.12
N ASN A 213 -5.63 20.11 5.87
CA ASN A 213 -4.71 19.04 6.31
C ASN A 213 -4.31 18.15 5.13
N ALA A 214 -5.24 17.85 4.21
CA ALA A 214 -4.94 17.10 2.99
C ALA A 214 -3.92 17.86 2.12
N TYR A 215 -4.15 19.15 1.83
CA TYR A 215 -3.20 19.97 1.08
C TYR A 215 -1.85 20.11 1.78
N LYS A 216 -1.83 20.29 3.10
CA LYS A 216 -0.59 20.35 3.87
C LYS A 216 0.30 19.14 3.63
N TYR A 217 -0.26 17.95 3.68
CA TYR A 217 0.53 16.73 3.46
C TYR A 217 0.89 16.51 1.99
N LEU A 218 0.03 16.92 1.05
CA LEU A 218 0.37 16.90 -0.37
C LEU A 218 1.52 17.86 -0.70
N ASP A 219 1.53 19.06 -0.10
CA ASP A 219 2.64 20.01 -0.21
C ASP A 219 3.93 19.42 0.40
N MET A 220 3.83 18.76 1.56
CA MET A 220 4.97 18.10 2.20
C MET A 220 5.53 16.96 1.34
N MET A 221 4.68 16.16 0.68
CA MET A 221 5.13 15.12 -0.27
C MET A 221 5.82 15.73 -1.47
N THR A 222 5.26 16.80 -2.03
CA THR A 222 5.82 17.53 -3.17
C THR A 222 7.20 18.11 -2.84
N GLU A 223 7.34 18.74 -1.68
CA GLU A 223 8.64 19.27 -1.21
C GLU A 223 9.66 18.17 -0.93
N LEU A 224 9.21 17.05 -0.32
CA LEU A 224 10.06 15.92 -0.01
C LEU A 224 10.63 15.28 -1.28
N ALA A 225 9.79 15.10 -2.32
CA ALA A 225 10.20 14.61 -3.62
C ALA A 225 11.27 15.55 -4.25
N ARG A 226 10.98 16.84 -4.32
CA ARG A 226 11.92 17.85 -4.87
C ARG A 226 13.24 17.88 -4.13
N LYS A 227 13.23 17.82 -2.80
CA LYS A 227 14.42 17.83 -1.97
C LYS A 227 15.33 16.63 -2.22
N ASN A 228 14.72 15.50 -2.59
CA ASN A 228 15.46 14.26 -2.87
C ASN A 228 15.70 14.05 -4.36
N ASP A 229 15.29 14.98 -5.22
CA ASP A 229 15.40 14.85 -6.67
C ASP A 229 14.74 13.54 -7.17
N VAL A 230 13.51 13.32 -6.73
CA VAL A 230 12.62 12.21 -7.07
C VAL A 230 11.41 12.79 -7.77
N GLU A 231 10.95 12.19 -8.84
CA GLU A 231 9.74 12.62 -9.52
C GLU A 231 8.50 12.15 -8.74
N LEU A 232 7.59 13.07 -8.42
CA LEU A 232 6.28 12.75 -7.85
C LEU A 232 5.23 12.79 -8.95
N VAL A 233 4.57 11.65 -9.16
CA VAL A 233 3.44 11.50 -10.10
C VAL A 233 2.16 11.29 -9.31
N LEU A 234 1.15 12.08 -9.57
CA LEU A 234 -0.17 11.95 -8.98
C LEU A 234 -1.07 11.11 -9.90
N VAL A 235 -1.84 10.20 -9.31
CA VAL A 235 -2.79 9.38 -10.08
C VAL A 235 -4.13 9.29 -9.39
N LYS A 236 -5.22 9.25 -10.17
CA LYS A 236 -6.51 8.73 -9.75
C LYS A 236 -6.72 7.37 -10.41
N ALA A 237 -6.83 6.34 -9.59
CA ALA A 237 -7.09 5.00 -10.08
C ALA A 237 -8.50 4.87 -10.70
N PRO A 238 -8.74 3.90 -11.60
CA PRO A 238 -10.00 3.79 -12.35
C PRO A 238 -11.12 3.12 -11.56
N SER A 239 -11.34 3.54 -10.30
CA SER A 239 -12.42 3.01 -9.45
C SER A 239 -13.70 3.78 -9.67
N LEU A 240 -14.83 3.07 -9.85
CA LEU A 240 -16.15 3.69 -10.08
C LEU A 240 -16.75 4.28 -8.80
N TYR A 241 -16.31 3.83 -7.65
CA TYR A 241 -16.67 4.39 -6.36
C TYR A 241 -15.50 4.23 -5.36
N PRO A 242 -15.38 5.12 -4.34
CA PRO A 242 -16.25 6.27 -4.09
C PRO A 242 -16.28 7.23 -5.28
N TYR A 243 -17.43 7.88 -5.50
CA TYR A 243 -17.62 8.79 -6.61
C TYR A 243 -16.57 9.90 -6.63
N TRP A 244 -15.92 10.09 -7.76
CA TRP A 244 -14.95 11.16 -7.99
C TRP A 244 -15.65 12.35 -8.62
N TYR A 245 -15.62 13.52 -7.97
CA TYR A 245 -16.36 14.72 -8.40
C TYR A 245 -15.53 15.59 -9.33
N ASP A 246 -16.18 16.22 -10.31
CA ASP A 246 -15.53 17.17 -11.23
C ASP A 246 -14.80 18.29 -10.49
N GLN A 247 -15.34 18.73 -9.34
CA GLN A 247 -14.70 19.75 -8.52
C GLN A 247 -13.43 19.24 -7.81
N TRP A 248 -13.31 17.95 -7.55
CA TRP A 248 -12.08 17.33 -7.04
C TRP A 248 -11.07 17.20 -8.16
N GLU A 249 -11.51 16.78 -9.34
CA GLU A 249 -10.68 16.69 -10.54
C GLU A 249 -10.02 18.03 -10.84
N GLN A 250 -10.82 19.10 -10.96
CA GLN A 250 -10.30 20.44 -11.24
C GLN A 250 -9.27 20.90 -10.20
N GLN A 251 -9.47 20.59 -8.91
CA GLN A 251 -8.51 20.95 -7.87
C GLN A 251 -7.18 20.21 -8.06
N MET A 252 -7.20 18.95 -8.53
CA MET A 252 -5.98 18.20 -8.76
C MET A 252 -5.26 18.62 -10.02
N GLU A 253 -5.98 18.91 -11.10
CA GLU A 253 -5.40 19.52 -12.30
C GLU A 253 -4.71 20.85 -11.99
N ASP A 254 -5.42 21.76 -11.27
CA ASP A 254 -4.88 23.06 -10.86
C ASP A 254 -3.65 22.90 -9.95
N TYR A 255 -3.68 21.95 -9.01
CA TYR A 255 -2.56 21.66 -8.12
C TYR A 255 -1.36 21.12 -8.88
N ALA A 256 -1.56 20.15 -9.76
CA ALA A 256 -0.51 19.56 -10.57
C ALA A 256 0.13 20.59 -11.50
N ALA A 257 -0.69 21.39 -12.20
CA ALA A 257 -0.21 22.47 -13.07
C ALA A 257 0.60 23.52 -12.28
N LYS A 258 0.09 23.97 -11.13
CA LYS A 258 0.77 24.95 -10.26
C LYS A 258 2.13 24.45 -9.77
N ASN A 259 2.22 23.16 -9.47
CA ASN A 259 3.41 22.56 -8.90
C ASN A 259 4.32 21.90 -9.94
N ASN A 260 3.96 21.93 -11.22
CA ASN A 260 4.67 21.25 -12.32
C ASN A 260 4.83 19.75 -12.02
N LEU A 261 3.75 19.10 -11.61
CA LEU A 261 3.65 17.66 -11.40
C LEU A 261 2.91 17.00 -12.55
N LYS A 262 3.22 15.74 -12.82
CA LYS A 262 2.42 14.90 -13.71
C LYS A 262 1.20 14.41 -12.94
N TYR A 263 0.05 14.44 -13.61
CA TYR A 263 -1.21 13.91 -13.08
C TYR A 263 -1.94 13.11 -14.15
N TYR A 264 -2.41 11.92 -13.79
CA TYR A 264 -3.16 11.03 -14.68
C TYR A 264 -4.42 10.55 -13.97
N ASN A 265 -5.57 10.85 -14.56
CA ASN A 265 -6.86 10.31 -14.11
C ASN A 265 -7.23 9.07 -14.95
N PHE A 266 -6.87 7.90 -14.45
CA PHE A 266 -7.16 6.63 -15.15
C PHE A 266 -8.66 6.28 -15.20
N LEU A 267 -9.48 6.91 -14.35
CA LEU A 267 -10.93 6.76 -14.43
C LEU A 267 -11.49 7.40 -15.72
N GLU A 268 -10.89 8.47 -16.20
CA GLU A 268 -11.25 9.09 -17.48
C GLU A 268 -10.62 8.40 -18.70
N MET A 269 -9.58 7.58 -18.46
CA MET A 269 -8.82 6.87 -19.51
C MET A 269 -9.25 5.40 -19.68
N THR A 270 -10.37 4.99 -19.09
CA THR A 270 -10.83 3.58 -19.07
C THR A 270 -11.00 3.00 -20.46
N GLU A 271 -11.49 3.78 -21.43
CA GLU A 271 -11.63 3.36 -22.84
C GLU A 271 -10.27 3.14 -23.50
N GLU A 272 -9.30 4.04 -23.27
CA GLU A 272 -7.94 3.95 -23.82
C GLU A 272 -7.17 2.75 -23.24
N ILE A 273 -7.35 2.49 -21.95
CA ILE A 273 -6.77 1.34 -21.23
C ILE A 273 -7.44 0.03 -21.70
N GLY A 274 -8.65 0.10 -22.23
CA GLY A 274 -9.46 -1.06 -22.63
C GLY A 274 -10.07 -1.78 -21.42
N LEU A 275 -10.43 -1.04 -20.36
CA LEU A 275 -11.10 -1.60 -19.18
C LEU A 275 -12.59 -1.84 -19.46
N ASP A 276 -13.07 -3.01 -19.08
CA ASP A 276 -14.49 -3.37 -19.04
C ASP A 276 -14.88 -3.78 -17.62
N PHE A 277 -15.60 -2.91 -16.90
CA PHE A 277 -16.05 -3.20 -15.54
C PHE A 277 -17.08 -4.33 -15.41
N ASN A 278 -17.44 -5.00 -16.50
CA ASN A 278 -18.17 -6.25 -16.45
C ASN A 278 -17.25 -7.47 -16.24
N THR A 279 -15.96 -7.35 -16.57
CA THR A 279 -14.99 -8.45 -16.54
C THR A 279 -13.71 -8.13 -15.76
N ASP A 280 -13.36 -6.87 -15.61
CA ASP A 280 -12.07 -6.39 -15.10
C ASP A 280 -12.11 -5.93 -13.63
N THR A 281 -13.18 -6.24 -12.91
CA THR A 281 -13.37 -5.93 -11.49
C THR A 281 -13.85 -7.17 -10.73
N TYR A 282 -13.51 -7.29 -9.46
CA TYR A 282 -13.91 -8.44 -8.64
C TYR A 282 -14.94 -8.09 -7.55
N ASP A 283 -15.22 -6.82 -7.34
CA ASP A 283 -16.10 -6.31 -6.28
C ASP A 283 -17.11 -5.25 -6.75
N GLY A 284 -17.41 -5.27 -8.04
CA GLY A 284 -18.45 -4.40 -8.61
C GLY A 284 -17.97 -3.00 -8.95
N GLY A 285 -16.69 -2.80 -9.22
CA GLY A 285 -16.13 -1.57 -9.74
C GLY A 285 -15.37 -0.70 -8.75
N LEU A 286 -15.08 -1.18 -7.54
CA LEU A 286 -14.19 -0.51 -6.61
C LEU A 286 -12.72 -0.80 -6.94
N HIS A 287 -12.38 -2.09 -7.12
CA HIS A 287 -11.02 -2.50 -7.46
C HIS A 287 -11.01 -3.36 -8.73
N LEU A 288 -9.88 -3.38 -9.38
CA LEU A 288 -9.64 -4.23 -10.53
C LEU A 288 -9.28 -5.65 -10.08
N ASN A 289 -9.68 -6.63 -10.90
CA ASN A 289 -9.14 -7.98 -10.79
C ASN A 289 -7.83 -8.09 -11.61
N LEU A 290 -7.27 -9.30 -11.69
CA LEU A 290 -6.03 -9.57 -12.42
C LEU A 290 -6.08 -9.00 -13.85
N SER A 291 -7.16 -9.28 -14.62
CA SER A 291 -7.30 -8.78 -16.00
C SER A 291 -7.23 -7.26 -16.07
N GLY A 292 -7.98 -6.56 -15.23
CA GLY A 292 -8.00 -5.10 -15.18
C GLY A 292 -6.67 -4.52 -14.72
N ALA A 293 -6.08 -5.09 -13.66
CA ALA A 293 -4.80 -4.64 -13.13
C ALA A 293 -3.66 -4.82 -14.15
N GLU A 294 -3.65 -5.91 -14.93
CA GLU A 294 -2.67 -6.10 -15.98
C GLU A 294 -2.84 -5.10 -17.13
N LYS A 295 -4.08 -4.82 -17.57
CA LYS A 295 -4.36 -3.80 -18.59
C LYS A 295 -3.88 -2.43 -18.15
N LEU A 296 -4.25 -2.01 -16.94
CA LEU A 296 -3.81 -0.74 -16.39
C LEU A 296 -2.29 -0.68 -16.25
N SER A 297 -1.67 -1.74 -15.76
CA SER A 297 -0.21 -1.77 -15.58
C SER A 297 0.56 -1.69 -16.90
N ARG A 298 0.08 -2.34 -17.97
CA ARG A 298 0.67 -2.19 -19.31
C ARG A 298 0.55 -0.76 -19.81
N TYR A 299 -0.62 -0.16 -19.70
CA TYR A 299 -0.85 1.23 -20.12
C TYR A 299 0.01 2.21 -19.31
N PHE A 300 0.04 2.06 -17.99
CA PHE A 300 0.82 2.95 -17.13
C PHE A 300 2.33 2.73 -17.24
N GLY A 301 2.77 1.50 -17.49
CA GLY A 301 4.19 1.20 -17.76
C GLY A 301 4.72 1.93 -18.98
N GLU A 302 3.93 2.06 -20.07
CA GLU A 302 4.28 2.88 -21.22
C GLU A 302 4.43 4.36 -20.84
N ILE A 303 3.52 4.89 -20.03
CA ILE A 303 3.59 6.27 -19.53
C ILE A 303 4.85 6.47 -18.68
N LEU A 304 5.14 5.58 -17.74
CA LEU A 304 6.33 5.65 -16.89
C LEU A 304 7.62 5.64 -17.70
N ALA A 305 7.72 4.75 -18.69
CA ALA A 305 8.88 4.70 -19.57
C ALA A 305 9.03 5.96 -20.44
N ARG A 306 7.93 6.43 -21.05
CA ARG A 306 7.95 7.56 -21.96
C ARG A 306 8.05 8.91 -21.26
N ASP A 307 7.22 9.13 -20.25
CA ASP A 307 7.03 10.46 -19.66
C ASP A 307 7.93 10.69 -18.44
N CYS A 308 8.28 9.63 -17.69
CA CYS A 308 9.24 9.69 -16.58
C CYS A 308 10.66 9.26 -17.00
N GLY A 309 10.82 8.79 -18.23
CA GLY A 309 12.14 8.45 -18.78
C GLY A 309 12.79 7.23 -18.12
N LEU A 310 11.99 6.33 -17.56
CA LEU A 310 12.51 5.12 -16.94
C LEU A 310 13.05 4.17 -18.01
N GLU A 311 14.29 3.76 -17.84
CA GLU A 311 14.94 2.79 -18.71
C GLU A 311 14.73 1.36 -18.21
N SER A 312 14.69 0.41 -19.15
CA SER A 312 14.56 -1.01 -18.81
C SER A 312 15.81 -1.51 -18.08
N ARG A 313 15.63 -2.15 -16.96
CA ARG A 313 16.71 -2.81 -16.19
C ARG A 313 16.87 -4.29 -16.55
N ARG A 314 16.22 -4.75 -17.62
CA ARG A 314 16.49 -6.08 -18.17
C ARG A 314 17.95 -6.19 -18.60
N GLY A 315 18.59 -7.32 -18.30
CA GLY A 315 20.02 -7.54 -18.52
C GLY A 315 20.87 -7.35 -17.25
N GLU A 316 20.29 -6.85 -16.14
CA GLU A 316 20.93 -6.90 -14.83
C GLU A 316 20.76 -8.30 -14.23
N GLU A 317 21.79 -9.15 -14.32
CA GLU A 317 21.71 -10.59 -14.00
C GLU A 317 21.11 -10.92 -12.63
N ASP A 318 21.45 -10.14 -11.59
CA ASP A 318 20.96 -10.38 -10.23
C ASP A 318 19.49 -10.01 -10.09
N LEU A 319 19.05 -8.93 -10.75
CA LEU A 319 17.68 -8.46 -10.74
C LEU A 319 16.78 -9.36 -11.61
N GLU A 320 17.26 -9.78 -12.79
CA GLU A 320 16.55 -10.76 -13.63
C GLU A 320 16.31 -12.08 -12.88
N ARG A 321 17.31 -12.61 -12.20
CA ARG A 321 17.17 -13.85 -11.41
C ARG A 321 16.17 -13.71 -10.26
N GLU A 322 16.11 -12.54 -9.64
CA GLU A 322 15.14 -12.24 -8.61
C GLU A 322 13.72 -12.22 -9.19
N TRP A 323 13.54 -11.51 -10.31
CA TRP A 323 12.25 -11.40 -10.97
C TRP A 323 11.80 -12.69 -11.64
N GLU A 324 12.71 -13.54 -12.18
CA GLU A 324 12.35 -14.88 -12.63
C GLU A 324 11.64 -15.70 -11.56
N LYS A 325 12.13 -15.62 -10.31
CA LYS A 325 11.47 -16.28 -9.18
C LYS A 325 10.12 -15.64 -8.86
N LYS A 326 10.06 -14.31 -8.76
CA LYS A 326 8.83 -13.57 -8.45
C LYS A 326 7.74 -13.82 -9.49
N LEU A 327 8.10 -13.86 -10.78
CA LEU A 327 7.17 -14.18 -11.85
C LEU A 327 6.67 -15.63 -11.78
N ALA A 328 7.54 -16.58 -11.42
CA ALA A 328 7.11 -17.96 -11.23
C ALA A 328 6.11 -18.10 -10.06
N ASP A 329 6.36 -17.42 -8.95
CA ASP A 329 5.46 -17.38 -7.80
C ASP A 329 4.13 -16.67 -8.15
N TYR A 330 4.19 -15.59 -8.93
CA TYR A 330 3.02 -14.87 -9.45
C TYR A 330 2.13 -15.76 -10.32
N GLN A 331 2.71 -16.49 -11.28
CA GLN A 331 1.97 -17.42 -12.14
C GLN A 331 1.39 -18.60 -11.34
N ALA A 332 2.14 -19.11 -10.37
CA ALA A 332 1.64 -20.18 -9.50
C ALA A 332 0.41 -19.73 -8.66
N GLU A 333 0.39 -18.49 -8.23
CA GLU A 333 -0.75 -17.92 -7.51
C GLU A 333 -1.97 -17.71 -8.41
N ILE A 334 -1.77 -17.24 -9.64
CA ILE A 334 -2.86 -17.15 -10.64
C ILE A 334 -3.53 -18.52 -10.80
N GLU A 335 -2.75 -19.57 -11.05
CA GLU A 335 -3.27 -20.92 -11.21
C GLU A 335 -3.98 -21.43 -9.93
N ARG A 336 -3.42 -21.15 -8.77
CA ARG A 336 -4.04 -21.51 -7.48
C ARG A 336 -5.39 -20.83 -7.29
N GLN A 337 -5.47 -19.51 -7.55
CA GLN A 337 -6.74 -18.77 -7.41
C GLN A 337 -7.76 -19.20 -8.44
N ARG A 338 -7.37 -19.42 -9.70
CA ARG A 338 -8.28 -19.97 -10.73
C ARG A 338 -8.89 -21.30 -10.30
N GLN A 339 -8.10 -22.21 -9.74
CA GLN A 339 -8.61 -23.47 -9.21
C GLN A 339 -9.61 -23.27 -8.06
N VAL A 340 -9.32 -22.36 -7.13
CA VAL A 340 -10.19 -22.04 -6.00
C VAL A 340 -11.55 -21.50 -6.48
N PHE A 341 -11.54 -20.63 -7.48
CA PHE A 341 -12.75 -20.02 -8.04
C PHE A 341 -13.41 -20.87 -9.16
N GLY A 342 -12.83 -22.01 -9.51
CA GLY A 342 -13.36 -22.89 -10.56
C GLY A 342 -13.30 -22.30 -11.97
N LEU A 343 -12.35 -21.41 -12.21
CA LEU A 343 -12.09 -20.77 -13.50
C LEU A 343 -11.25 -21.69 -14.39
N GLN A 344 -11.49 -21.68 -15.71
CA GLN A 344 -10.71 -22.48 -16.68
C GLN A 344 -9.29 -21.87 -16.81
N PRO A 345 -8.25 -22.72 -17.01
CA PRO A 345 -6.93 -22.22 -17.45
C PRO A 345 -7.05 -21.49 -18.79
N GLU A 346 -6.32 -20.41 -18.96
CA GLU A 346 -6.17 -19.78 -20.28
C GLU A 346 -5.26 -20.55 -21.18
#